data_dcdadad197b17e23c240940d0b378ba9
#
_entry.id   dcdadad197b17e23c240940d0b378ba9
#
_cell.length_a   1.000
_cell.length_b   1.000
_cell.length_c   1.000
_cell.angle_alpha   90.00
_cell.angle_beta   90.00
_cell.angle_gamma   90.00
#
_symmetry.space_group_name_H-M   'P 1'
#
loop_
_entity.id
_entity.type
_entity.pdbx_description
1 polymer ?
#
loop_
_entity_poly.entity_id
_entity_poly.type
_entity_poly.pdbx_seq_one_letter_code
_entity_poly.pdbx_strand_id
1 'polypeptide(L)'
;GVLLPYEIAPAVKMHELGKYFTELAAPAPRLNTAVFTLLMNKKSYAKLPSDLKKIMDNNSGRNVAEAAGKNWDSLEPRGKGVMKSKKKNKFSILSATESDKIRKVSQSVYNLVITELKNKHNVSNGQELIDDARSMIAKYSK
;
A
#
# COMPACT_ATOMS: atom_id res chain seq x y z
N GLY A 1 -11.13 -3.12 15.86
CA GLY A 1 -10.13 -3.75 14.99
C GLY A 1 -9.25 -2.74 14.29
N VAL A 2 -8.19 -3.19 13.64
CA VAL A 2 -7.29 -2.36 12.86
C VAL A 2 -6.96 -3.09 11.56
N LEU A 3 -6.90 -2.35 10.45
CA LEU A 3 -6.36 -2.81 9.18
C LEU A 3 -4.90 -2.36 9.13
N LEU A 4 -3.97 -3.30 9.04
CA LEU A 4 -2.55 -3.01 9.10
C LEU A 4 -1.77 -4.06 8.29
N PRO A 5 -0.81 -3.66 7.47
CA PRO A 5 0.06 -4.61 6.77
C PRO A 5 1.07 -5.26 7.71
N TYR A 6 1.50 -6.48 7.37
CA TYR A 6 2.38 -7.27 8.23
C TYR A 6 3.76 -6.67 8.42
N GLU A 7 4.30 -5.98 7.45
CA GLU A 7 5.62 -5.35 7.54
C GLU A 7 5.71 -4.27 8.64
N ILE A 8 4.58 -3.61 8.95
CA ILE A 8 4.51 -2.57 9.99
C ILE A 8 4.03 -3.15 11.33
N ALA A 9 3.27 -4.23 11.30
CA ALA A 9 2.63 -4.79 12.51
C ALA A 9 3.58 -5.01 13.70
N PRO A 10 4.83 -5.51 13.53
CA PRO A 10 5.78 -5.65 14.63
C PRO A 10 6.23 -4.31 15.22
N ALA A 11 6.40 -3.28 14.40
CA ALA A 11 6.87 -1.96 14.86
C ALA A 11 5.88 -1.31 15.84
N VAL A 12 4.58 -1.58 15.66
CA VAL A 12 3.53 -1.13 16.58
C VAL A 12 3.12 -2.22 17.59
N LYS A 13 3.95 -3.24 17.77
CA LYS A 13 3.78 -4.33 18.74
C LYS A 13 2.45 -5.10 18.62
N MET A 14 1.87 -5.17 17.41
CA MET A 14 0.60 -5.88 17.20
C MET A 14 0.68 -7.37 17.57
N HIS A 15 1.87 -8.00 17.48
CA HIS A 15 2.10 -9.37 17.93
C HIS A 15 1.92 -9.56 19.45
N GLU A 16 1.97 -8.48 20.23
CA GLU A 16 1.74 -8.48 21.68
C GLU A 16 0.31 -8.06 22.03
N LEU A 17 -0.20 -7.05 21.32
CA LEU A 17 -1.50 -6.42 21.58
C LEU A 17 -2.67 -7.20 20.99
N GLY A 18 -2.49 -7.74 19.79
CA GLY A 18 -3.51 -8.53 19.09
C GLY A 18 -3.53 -9.98 19.51
N LYS A 19 -4.63 -10.65 19.21
CA LYS A 19 -4.80 -12.10 19.42
C LYS A 19 -5.35 -12.80 18.18
N TYR A 20 -6.18 -12.14 17.39
CA TYR A 20 -6.82 -12.67 16.20
C TYR A 20 -6.44 -11.84 14.99
N PHE A 21 -5.98 -12.51 13.94
CA PHE A 21 -5.51 -11.89 12.70
C PHE A 21 -6.19 -12.57 11.53
N THR A 22 -6.81 -11.78 10.67
CA THR A 22 -7.57 -12.27 9.53
C THR A 22 -6.96 -11.77 8.24
N GLU A 23 -6.69 -12.68 7.31
CA GLU A 23 -6.17 -12.40 5.97
C GLU A 23 -7.27 -12.62 4.93
N LEU A 24 -7.16 -11.97 3.78
CA LEU A 24 -7.97 -12.28 2.62
C LEU A 24 -7.44 -13.52 1.91
N ALA A 25 -8.31 -14.28 1.25
CA ALA A 25 -7.91 -15.41 0.44
C ALA A 25 -7.10 -14.96 -0.79
N ALA A 26 -6.03 -15.66 -1.10
CA ALA A 26 -5.37 -15.54 -2.39
C ALA A 26 -6.28 -16.17 -3.49
N PRO A 27 -6.29 -15.66 -4.72
CA PRO A 27 -5.56 -14.51 -5.26
C PRO A 27 -6.30 -13.18 -5.08
N ALA A 28 -7.10 -13.03 -4.02
CA ALA A 28 -7.89 -11.84 -3.79
C ALA A 28 -7.01 -10.59 -3.73
N PRO A 29 -7.37 -9.50 -4.42
CA PRO A 29 -6.67 -8.24 -4.27
C PRO A 29 -6.73 -7.79 -2.82
N ARG A 30 -5.66 -7.18 -2.35
CA ARG A 30 -5.60 -6.57 -1.03
C ARG A 30 -6.70 -5.51 -0.90
N LEU A 31 -7.17 -5.25 0.32
CA LEU A 31 -8.20 -4.22 0.56
C LEU A 31 -7.71 -2.82 0.21
N ASN A 32 -6.43 -2.57 0.39
CA ASN A 32 -5.80 -1.30 0.04
C ASN A 32 -4.38 -1.52 -0.46
N THR A 33 -3.87 -0.53 -1.17
CA THR A 33 -2.46 -0.42 -1.53
C THR A 33 -1.96 0.91 -0.99
N ALA A 34 -0.93 0.87 -0.17
CA ALA A 34 -0.28 2.08 0.32
C ALA A 34 0.68 2.62 -0.77
N VAL A 35 0.54 3.90 -1.07
CA VAL A 35 1.45 4.62 -1.96
C VAL A 35 2.27 5.59 -1.13
N PHE A 36 3.58 5.46 -1.20
CA PHE A 36 4.52 6.36 -0.54
C PHE A 36 5.20 7.25 -1.56
N THR A 37 5.35 8.51 -1.22
CA THR A 37 6.07 9.47 -2.05
C THR A 37 7.20 10.09 -1.24
N LEU A 38 8.39 10.14 -1.82
CA LEU A 38 9.51 10.91 -1.30
C LEU A 38 9.60 12.20 -2.10
N LEU A 39 9.28 13.32 -1.47
CA LEU A 39 9.16 14.60 -2.13
C LEU A 39 10.22 15.59 -1.64
N MET A 40 10.73 16.40 -2.54
CA MET A 40 11.61 17.53 -2.23
C MET A 40 10.95 18.83 -2.66
N ASN A 41 11.08 19.87 -1.84
CA ASN A 41 10.60 21.20 -2.19
C ASN A 41 11.37 21.73 -3.39
N LYS A 42 10.65 22.23 -4.42
CA LYS A 42 11.23 22.74 -5.66
C LYS A 42 12.26 23.86 -5.44
N LYS A 43 12.01 24.78 -4.49
CA LYS A 43 12.94 25.88 -4.18
C LYS A 43 14.20 25.34 -3.49
N SER A 44 14.10 24.31 -2.67
CA SER A 44 15.25 23.65 -2.05
C SER A 44 16.10 22.92 -3.07
N TYR A 45 15.47 22.17 -3.98
CA TYR A 45 16.16 21.54 -5.10
C TYR A 45 16.86 22.55 -6.01
N ALA A 46 16.19 23.67 -6.34
CA ALA A 46 16.75 24.72 -7.20
C ALA A 46 18.05 25.34 -6.64
N LYS A 47 18.19 25.41 -5.30
CA LYS A 47 19.36 25.93 -4.61
C LYS A 47 20.56 24.98 -4.58
N LEU A 48 20.37 23.70 -4.90
CA LEU A 48 21.46 22.73 -4.91
C LEU A 48 22.49 23.10 -6.00
N PRO A 49 23.80 22.94 -5.74
CA PRO A 49 24.83 22.91 -6.78
C PRO A 49 24.55 21.86 -7.83
N SER A 50 25.12 22.02 -9.03
CA SER A 50 24.84 21.15 -10.17
C SER A 50 25.23 19.68 -9.94
N ASP A 51 26.35 19.46 -9.25
CA ASP A 51 26.82 18.12 -8.86
C ASP A 51 25.85 17.43 -7.90
N LEU A 52 25.32 18.14 -6.90
CA LEU A 52 24.34 17.59 -5.97
C LEU A 52 22.97 17.36 -6.64
N LYS A 53 22.55 18.23 -7.59
CA LYS A 53 21.35 17.95 -8.41
C LYS A 53 21.51 16.65 -9.17
N LYS A 54 22.66 16.43 -9.82
CA LYS A 54 22.94 15.20 -10.55
C LYS A 54 22.91 13.96 -9.66
N ILE A 55 23.42 14.06 -8.41
CA ILE A 55 23.33 12.98 -7.43
C ILE A 55 21.87 12.70 -7.05
N MET A 56 21.09 13.75 -6.77
CA MET A 56 19.67 13.60 -6.44
C MET A 56 18.89 12.96 -7.59
N ASP A 57 19.11 13.40 -8.82
CA ASP A 57 18.42 12.89 -9.99
C ASP A 57 18.76 11.40 -10.25
N ASN A 58 20.03 11.03 -10.10
CA ASN A 58 20.48 9.65 -10.25
C ASN A 58 19.95 8.71 -9.14
N ASN A 59 19.65 9.27 -7.97
CA ASN A 59 19.08 8.54 -6.83
C ASN A 59 17.59 8.83 -6.63
N SER A 60 16.89 9.08 -7.72
CA SER A 60 15.45 9.38 -7.73
C SER A 60 14.76 8.60 -8.84
N GLY A 61 13.42 8.69 -8.87
CA GLY A 61 12.61 8.14 -9.93
C GLY A 61 12.42 6.64 -9.86
N ARG A 62 12.18 6.02 -11.02
CA ARG A 62 11.69 4.65 -11.13
C ARG A 62 12.66 3.61 -10.54
N ASN A 63 13.95 3.76 -10.77
CA ASN A 63 14.94 2.79 -10.30
C ASN A 63 14.96 2.70 -8.76
N VAL A 64 14.87 3.84 -8.09
CA VAL A 64 14.81 3.89 -6.62
C VAL A 64 13.47 3.38 -6.12
N ALA A 65 12.37 3.73 -6.80
CA ALA A 65 11.04 3.22 -6.46
C ALA A 65 10.97 1.70 -6.57
N GLU A 66 11.56 1.10 -7.60
CA GLU A 66 11.62 -0.35 -7.78
C GLU A 66 12.45 -1.02 -6.67
N ALA A 67 13.62 -0.47 -6.35
CA ALA A 67 14.46 -0.99 -5.27
C ALA A 67 13.77 -0.89 -3.90
N ALA A 68 13.10 0.24 -3.64
CA ALA A 68 12.32 0.45 -2.42
C ALA A 68 11.15 -0.55 -2.33
N GLY A 69 10.42 -0.79 -3.43
CA GLY A 69 9.34 -1.76 -3.50
C GLY A 69 9.81 -3.18 -3.21
N LYS A 70 10.88 -3.62 -3.85
CA LYS A 70 11.50 -4.94 -3.59
C LYS A 70 11.92 -5.11 -2.13
N ASN A 71 12.52 -4.08 -1.55
CA ASN A 71 12.89 -4.10 -0.14
C ASN A 71 11.64 -4.20 0.75
N TRP A 72 10.59 -3.43 0.44
CA TRP A 72 9.33 -3.46 1.18
C TRP A 72 8.66 -4.82 1.15
N ASP A 73 8.58 -5.44 -0.03
CA ASP A 73 8.04 -6.79 -0.20
C ASP A 73 8.79 -7.83 0.64
N SER A 74 10.09 -7.65 0.85
CA SER A 74 10.90 -8.55 1.68
C SER A 74 10.56 -8.46 3.17
N LEU A 75 9.95 -7.38 3.61
CA LEU A 75 9.61 -7.15 5.03
C LEU A 75 8.32 -7.86 5.44
N GLU A 76 7.37 -8.09 4.52
CA GLU A 76 6.09 -8.74 4.82
C GLU A 76 6.27 -10.16 5.41
N PRO A 77 7.05 -11.08 4.81
CA PRO A 77 7.30 -12.40 5.40
C PRO A 77 7.95 -12.34 6.78
N ARG A 78 8.86 -11.40 6.99
CA ARG A 78 9.53 -11.19 8.28
C ARG A 78 8.52 -10.72 9.32
N GLY A 79 7.71 -9.71 9.00
CA GLY A 79 6.66 -9.20 9.87
C GLY A 79 5.66 -10.29 10.23
N LYS A 80 5.20 -11.07 9.26
CA LYS A 80 4.31 -12.22 9.48
C LYS A 80 4.95 -13.28 10.38
N GLY A 81 6.25 -13.55 10.23
CA GLY A 81 7.02 -14.44 11.10
C GLY A 81 7.00 -13.98 12.57
N VAL A 82 7.26 -12.69 12.82
CA VAL A 82 7.18 -12.10 14.17
C VAL A 82 5.77 -12.23 14.74
N MET A 83 4.74 -11.94 13.95
CA MET A 83 3.34 -12.08 14.39
C MET A 83 3.00 -13.52 14.78
N LYS A 84 3.50 -14.52 14.03
CA LYS A 84 3.29 -15.94 14.28
C LYS A 84 4.14 -16.51 15.41
N SER A 85 5.23 -15.85 15.82
CA SER A 85 6.09 -16.32 16.91
C SER A 85 5.38 -16.42 18.27
N LYS A 86 4.31 -15.69 18.46
CA LYS A 86 3.51 -15.74 19.68
C LYS A 86 2.43 -16.81 19.58
N LYS A 87 2.58 -17.91 20.32
CA LYS A 87 1.65 -19.08 20.33
C LYS A 87 0.19 -18.71 20.59
N LYS A 88 -0.07 -17.61 21.29
CA LYS A 88 -1.43 -17.13 21.57
C LYS A 88 -2.12 -16.54 20.35
N ASN A 89 -1.38 -16.15 19.32
CA ASN A 89 -1.91 -15.49 18.15
C ASN A 89 -2.58 -16.51 17.22
N LYS A 90 -3.80 -16.19 16.80
CA LYS A 90 -4.64 -17.01 15.93
C LYS A 90 -4.76 -16.33 14.58
N PHE A 91 -4.53 -17.09 13.53
CA PHE A 91 -4.62 -16.62 12.14
C PHE A 91 -5.76 -17.33 11.44
N SER A 92 -6.54 -16.58 10.71
CA SER A 92 -7.60 -17.08 9.84
C SER A 92 -7.47 -16.45 8.46
N ILE A 93 -7.87 -17.20 7.45
CA ILE A 93 -7.95 -16.72 6.07
C ILE A 93 -9.43 -16.75 5.69
N LEU A 94 -9.94 -15.62 5.22
CA LEU A 94 -11.30 -15.53 4.70
C LEU A 94 -11.42 -16.37 3.43
N SER A 95 -12.58 -16.97 3.22
CA SER A 95 -12.88 -17.61 1.94
C SER A 95 -12.91 -16.60 0.79
N ALA A 96 -12.78 -17.06 -0.45
CA ALA A 96 -12.93 -16.22 -1.63
C ALA A 96 -14.29 -15.49 -1.62
N THR A 97 -15.36 -16.21 -1.27
CA THR A 97 -16.71 -15.65 -1.18
C THR A 97 -16.82 -14.52 -0.16
N GLU A 98 -16.23 -14.67 1.04
CA GLU A 98 -16.25 -13.60 2.05
C GLU A 98 -15.39 -12.42 1.63
N SER A 99 -14.25 -12.68 0.99
CA SER A 99 -13.39 -11.64 0.43
C SER A 99 -14.13 -10.83 -0.67
N ASP A 100 -14.95 -11.49 -1.49
CA ASP A 100 -15.77 -10.83 -2.51
C ASP A 100 -16.90 -9.98 -1.90
N LYS A 101 -17.51 -10.41 -0.81
CA LYS A 101 -18.51 -9.60 -0.08
C LYS A 101 -17.88 -8.29 0.42
N ILE A 102 -16.68 -8.36 1.00
CA ILE A 102 -15.95 -7.16 1.47
C ILE A 102 -15.68 -6.21 0.29
N ARG A 103 -15.22 -6.72 -0.85
CA ARG A 103 -15.00 -5.90 -2.05
C ARG A 103 -16.27 -5.22 -2.55
N LYS A 104 -17.38 -5.92 -2.57
CA LYS A 104 -18.70 -5.37 -2.97
C LYS A 104 -19.12 -4.22 -2.04
N VAL A 105 -18.99 -4.40 -0.73
CA VAL A 105 -19.30 -3.34 0.24
C VAL A 105 -18.35 -2.14 0.07
N SER A 106 -17.07 -2.38 -0.22
CA SER A 106 -16.07 -1.32 -0.42
C SER A 106 -16.29 -0.50 -1.70
N GLN A 107 -17.14 -0.95 -2.63
CA GLN A 107 -17.41 -0.22 -3.89
C GLN A 107 -17.97 1.18 -3.64
N SER A 108 -18.75 1.38 -2.58
CA SER A 108 -19.28 2.69 -2.20
C SER A 108 -18.18 3.72 -1.89
N VAL A 109 -17.02 3.27 -1.39
CA VAL A 109 -15.87 4.12 -1.09
C VAL A 109 -15.28 4.71 -2.38
N TYR A 110 -15.20 3.92 -3.45
CA TYR A 110 -14.73 4.42 -4.76
C TYR A 110 -15.63 5.53 -5.30
N ASN A 111 -16.96 5.36 -5.18
CA ASN A 111 -17.91 6.38 -5.63
C ASN A 111 -17.77 7.68 -4.83
N LEU A 112 -17.53 7.58 -3.51
CA LEU A 112 -17.25 8.75 -2.67
C LEU A 112 -15.97 9.46 -3.11
N VAL A 113 -14.89 8.72 -3.33
CA VAL A 113 -13.59 9.28 -3.77
C VAL A 113 -13.74 9.95 -5.14
N ILE A 114 -14.39 9.31 -6.11
CA ILE A 114 -14.63 9.90 -7.44
C ILE A 114 -15.42 11.21 -7.34
N THR A 115 -16.46 11.23 -6.50
CA THR A 115 -17.26 12.42 -6.26
C THR A 115 -16.43 13.53 -5.62
N GLU A 116 -15.59 13.20 -4.65
CA GLU A 116 -14.70 14.16 -3.99
C GLU A 116 -13.64 14.72 -4.96
N LEU A 117 -13.01 13.88 -5.76
CA LEU A 117 -12.06 14.28 -6.79
C LEU A 117 -12.68 15.28 -7.76
N LYS A 118 -13.91 15.03 -8.22
CA LYS A 118 -14.64 15.93 -9.10
C LYS A 118 -14.95 17.25 -8.41
N ASN A 119 -15.53 17.22 -7.21
CA ASN A 119 -16.11 18.40 -6.57
C ASN A 119 -15.06 19.30 -5.90
N LYS A 120 -13.98 18.71 -5.35
CA LYS A 120 -12.95 19.46 -4.60
C LYS A 120 -11.66 19.71 -5.39
N HIS A 121 -11.38 18.86 -6.38
CA HIS A 121 -10.09 18.89 -7.06
C HIS A 121 -10.20 19.09 -8.58
N ASN A 122 -11.42 19.25 -9.12
CA ASN A 122 -11.69 19.41 -10.56
C ASN A 122 -11.15 18.23 -11.42
N VAL A 123 -11.08 17.03 -10.85
CA VAL A 123 -10.66 15.81 -11.55
C VAL A 123 -11.90 15.12 -12.09
N SER A 124 -12.14 15.21 -13.41
CA SER A 124 -13.34 14.65 -14.04
C SER A 124 -13.21 13.16 -14.41
N ASN A 125 -11.99 12.64 -14.55
CA ASN A 125 -11.68 11.26 -14.95
C ASN A 125 -11.35 10.33 -13.77
N GLY A 126 -11.96 10.52 -12.61
CA GLY A 126 -11.66 9.75 -11.40
C GLY A 126 -11.82 8.24 -11.56
N GLN A 127 -12.82 7.77 -12.35
CA GLN A 127 -12.97 6.34 -12.64
C GLN A 127 -11.81 5.79 -13.45
N GLU A 128 -11.38 6.49 -14.49
CA GLU A 128 -10.23 6.12 -15.33
C GLU A 128 -8.94 5.98 -14.48
N LEU A 129 -8.70 6.92 -13.58
CA LEU A 129 -7.55 6.86 -12.66
C LEU A 129 -7.57 5.60 -11.77
N ILE A 130 -8.75 5.20 -11.29
CA ILE A 130 -8.91 3.98 -10.48
C ILE A 130 -8.63 2.74 -11.34
N ASP A 131 -9.14 2.69 -12.57
CA ASP A 131 -8.98 1.56 -13.46
C ASP A 131 -7.52 1.42 -13.93
N ASP A 132 -6.84 2.53 -14.20
CA ASP A 132 -5.40 2.58 -14.48
C ASP A 132 -4.58 2.07 -13.28
N ALA A 133 -4.90 2.53 -12.06
CA ALA A 133 -4.22 2.06 -10.86
C ALA A 133 -4.40 0.54 -10.67
N ARG A 134 -5.62 0.02 -10.87
CA ARG A 134 -5.89 -1.43 -10.81
C ARG A 134 -5.11 -2.22 -11.86
N SER A 135 -5.05 -1.70 -13.08
CA SER A 135 -4.29 -2.31 -14.18
C SER A 135 -2.79 -2.37 -13.85
N MET A 136 -2.23 -1.28 -13.33
CA MET A 136 -0.83 -1.25 -12.89
C MET A 136 -0.57 -2.22 -11.73
N ILE A 137 -1.45 -2.27 -10.73
CA ILE A 137 -1.35 -3.22 -9.63
C ILE A 137 -1.34 -4.66 -10.17
N ALA A 138 -2.29 -5.02 -11.05
CA ALA A 138 -2.36 -6.35 -11.63
C ALA A 138 -1.09 -6.71 -12.44
N LYS A 139 -0.52 -5.72 -13.16
CA LYS A 139 0.71 -5.90 -13.94
C LYS A 139 1.95 -6.17 -13.09
N TYR A 140 2.05 -5.55 -11.93
CA TYR A 140 3.26 -5.57 -11.10
C TYR A 140 3.13 -6.42 -9.82
N SER A 141 1.94 -6.95 -9.52
CA SER A 141 1.69 -7.87 -8.39
C SER A 141 1.87 -9.32 -8.82
N LYS A 142 3.08 -9.69 -9.25
CA LYS A 142 3.40 -11.08 -9.61
C LYS A 142 4.16 -11.77 -8.49
#